data_db8d61c176039c1d75e1c67df571c975
#
_entry.id   db8d61c176039c1d75e1c67df571c975
#
_cell.length_a   1.000
_cell.length_b   1.000
_cell.length_c   1.000
_cell.angle_alpha   90.00
_cell.angle_beta   90.00
_cell.angle_gamma   90.00
#
_symmetry.space_group_name_H-M   'P 1'
#
loop_
_entity.id
_entity.type
_entity.pdbx_description
1 polymer ?
#
loop_
_entity_poly.entity_id
_entity_poly.type
_entity_poly.pdbx_seq_one_letter_code
_entity_poly.pdbx_strand_id
1 'polypeptide(L)'
;MMNGKRLTQDWEEFASPDFGRYDRKGIPEVILADRKTVEQAVAIARAFLERTGRAILSRVGPELEARLRVEFAGSAELDWRPGCRCAVLRAAGAARSRSHSADPARGRVGIITAGTSDLPA
;
A
#
# COMPACT_ATOMS: atom_id res chain seq x y z
N MET A 1 23.81 -6.62 -17.49
CA MET A 1 23.70 -6.93 -17.18
C MET A 1 22.98 -7.16 -16.24
N MET A 2 22.50 -7.48 -15.92
CA MET A 2 21.90 -7.73 -15.08
C MET A 2 21.53 -6.86 -14.20
N ASN A 3 21.71 -5.89 -14.27
CA ASN A 3 21.49 -4.89 -13.33
C ASN A 3 20.06 -4.44 -13.18
N GLY A 4 19.29 -4.44 -14.22
CA GLY A 4 17.89 -4.05 -14.10
C GLY A 4 17.13 -4.96 -13.19
N LYS A 5 17.45 -6.25 -13.24
CA LYS A 5 16.78 -7.17 -12.40
C LYS A 5 17.11 -6.92 -10.95
N ARG A 6 18.34 -6.57 -10.67
CA ARG A 6 18.73 -6.31 -9.33
C ARG A 6 18.05 -5.06 -8.77
N LEU A 7 17.89 -4.04 -9.62
CA LEU A 7 17.24 -2.83 -9.17
C LEU A 7 15.79 -3.07 -8.79
N THR A 8 15.11 -3.99 -9.47
CA THR A 8 13.71 -4.23 -9.16
C THR A 8 13.54 -5.09 -7.93
N GLN A 9 14.61 -5.66 -7.40
CA GLN A 9 14.50 -6.51 -6.23
C GLN A 9 15.26 -5.97 -5.03
N ASP A 10 15.61 -4.70 -5.08
CA ASP A 10 16.35 -4.10 -3.96
C ASP A 10 15.60 -4.20 -2.65
N TRP A 11 14.27 -4.20 -2.68
CA TRP A 11 13.50 -4.26 -1.46
C TRP A 11 13.71 -5.58 -0.71
N GLU A 12 14.19 -6.60 -1.39
CA GLU A 12 14.38 -7.90 -0.75
C GLU A 12 15.48 -7.86 0.31
N GLU A 13 16.32 -6.84 0.27
CA GLU A 13 17.38 -6.73 1.26
C GLU A 13 16.88 -6.22 2.60
N PHE A 14 15.71 -5.59 2.62
CA PHE A 14 15.23 -4.99 3.87
C PHE A 14 13.77 -5.32 4.18
N ALA A 15 13.13 -6.14 3.40
CA ALA A 15 11.74 -6.44 3.63
C ALA A 15 11.41 -7.84 3.11
N SER A 16 10.41 -8.43 3.69
CA SER A 16 9.94 -9.72 3.28
C SER A 16 8.42 -9.65 3.16
N PRO A 17 7.91 -8.95 2.15
CA PRO A 17 6.47 -8.73 2.03
C PRO A 17 5.72 -10.03 1.76
N ASP A 18 4.52 -10.11 2.28
CA ASP A 18 3.66 -11.25 2.06
C ASP A 18 2.70 -10.95 0.92
N PHE A 19 3.16 -11.18 -0.30
CA PHE A 19 2.35 -10.88 -1.46
C PHE A 19 1.13 -11.79 -1.58
N GLY A 20 1.17 -12.96 -0.96
CA GLY A 20 0.05 -13.88 -1.02
C GLY A 20 -0.96 -13.73 0.09
N ARG A 21 -0.79 -12.71 0.93
CA ARG A 21 -1.65 -12.58 2.10
C ARG A 21 -3.11 -12.42 1.75
N TYR A 22 -3.41 -11.66 0.69
CA TYR A 22 -4.80 -11.45 0.31
C TYR A 22 -5.45 -12.78 -0.09
N ASP A 23 -4.74 -13.60 -0.85
CA ASP A 23 -5.30 -14.87 -1.30
C ASP A 23 -5.53 -15.83 -0.13
N ARG A 24 -4.64 -15.82 0.86
CA ARG A 24 -4.76 -16.71 2.00
C ARG A 24 -5.72 -16.21 3.06
N LYS A 25 -5.70 -14.91 3.32
CA LYS A 25 -6.44 -14.36 4.46
C LYS A 25 -7.61 -13.48 4.06
N GLY A 26 -7.73 -13.12 2.80
CA GLY A 26 -8.75 -12.18 2.36
C GLY A 26 -8.46 -10.74 2.75
N ILE A 27 -7.30 -10.47 3.32
CA ILE A 27 -6.90 -9.14 3.77
C ILE A 27 -5.51 -8.86 3.22
N PRO A 28 -5.30 -7.77 2.50
CA PRO A 28 -3.98 -7.46 1.96
C PRO A 28 -3.03 -7.02 3.06
N GLU A 29 -1.75 -7.14 2.79
CA GLU A 29 -0.75 -6.64 3.71
C GLU A 29 -0.63 -5.14 3.59
N VAL A 30 -0.42 -4.46 4.71
CA VAL A 30 -0.28 -3.00 4.76
C VAL A 30 1.17 -2.69 5.05
N ILE A 31 1.74 -1.78 4.27
CA ILE A 31 3.13 -1.34 4.44
C ILE A 31 3.14 -0.24 5.50
N LEU A 32 3.88 -0.45 6.58
CA LEU A 32 4.02 0.57 7.62
C LEU A 32 5.18 1.47 7.24
N ALA A 33 4.85 2.64 6.73
CA ALA A 33 5.85 3.48 6.09
C ALA A 33 6.73 4.25 7.05
N ASP A 34 6.28 4.45 8.29
CA ASP A 34 7.03 5.29 9.22
C ASP A 34 8.35 4.68 9.66
N ARG A 35 8.55 3.40 9.43
CA ARG A 35 9.81 2.75 9.80
C ARG A 35 10.71 2.51 8.61
N LYS A 36 10.41 3.12 7.48
CA LYS A 36 11.16 2.90 6.26
C LYS A 36 11.58 4.24 5.68
N THR A 37 12.65 4.23 4.92
CA THR A 37 12.99 5.44 4.18
C THR A 37 11.99 5.60 3.03
N VAL A 38 11.97 6.79 2.45
CA VAL A 38 11.10 7.05 1.32
C VAL A 38 11.41 6.07 0.19
N GLU A 39 12.69 5.86 -0.09
CA GLU A 39 13.08 4.97 -1.17
C GLU A 39 12.66 3.53 -0.89
N GLN A 40 12.79 3.09 0.35
CA GLN A 40 12.36 1.74 0.71
C GLN A 40 10.86 1.58 0.55
N ALA A 41 10.09 2.56 1.02
CA ALA A 41 8.64 2.48 0.91
C ALA A 41 8.20 2.46 -0.54
N VAL A 42 8.82 3.27 -1.38
CA VAL A 42 8.50 3.31 -2.80
C VAL A 42 8.83 1.98 -3.47
N ALA A 43 9.98 1.40 -3.14
CA ALA A 43 10.37 0.12 -3.74
C ALA A 43 9.42 -1.00 -3.37
N ILE A 44 9.00 -1.05 -2.11
CA ILE A 44 8.05 -2.07 -1.68
C ILE A 44 6.69 -1.85 -2.33
N ALA A 45 6.24 -0.59 -2.41
CA ALA A 45 4.97 -0.31 -3.05
C ALA A 45 4.98 -0.71 -4.52
N ARG A 46 6.10 -0.47 -5.20
CA ARG A 46 6.22 -0.87 -6.60
C ARG A 46 6.14 -2.38 -6.74
N ALA A 47 6.79 -3.12 -5.83
CA ALA A 47 6.73 -4.56 -5.88
C ALA A 47 5.30 -5.09 -5.68
N PHE A 48 4.56 -4.48 -4.75
CA PHE A 48 3.18 -4.87 -4.55
C PHE A 48 2.32 -4.55 -5.77
N LEU A 49 2.53 -3.40 -6.39
CA LEU A 49 1.78 -3.06 -7.59
C LEU A 49 2.05 -4.04 -8.72
N GLU A 50 3.30 -4.43 -8.88
CA GLU A 50 3.66 -5.35 -9.96
C GLU A 50 3.12 -6.75 -9.71
N ARG A 51 3.06 -7.17 -8.47
CA ARG A 51 2.64 -8.54 -8.19
C ARG A 51 1.17 -8.69 -7.87
N THR A 52 0.57 -7.69 -7.25
CA THR A 52 -0.81 -7.81 -6.82
C THR A 52 -1.73 -6.75 -7.41
N GLY A 53 -1.18 -5.75 -8.05
CA GLY A 53 -1.97 -4.66 -8.62
C GLY A 53 -2.40 -3.63 -7.61
N ARG A 54 -1.98 -3.75 -6.36
CA ARG A 54 -2.40 -2.82 -5.32
C ARG A 54 -1.34 -2.73 -4.23
N ALA A 55 -1.16 -1.55 -3.69
CA ALA A 55 -0.29 -1.35 -2.53
C ALA A 55 -1.00 -0.44 -1.54
N ILE A 56 -0.97 -0.81 -0.26
CA ILE A 56 -1.58 -0.03 0.80
C ILE A 56 -0.48 0.37 1.76
N LEU A 57 -0.35 1.68 1.98
CA LEU A 57 0.66 2.19 2.88
C LEU A 57 -0.02 2.97 4.00
N SER A 58 0.43 2.79 5.22
CA SER A 58 -0.07 3.56 6.34
C SER A 58 1.07 4.33 6.97
N ARG A 59 0.72 5.34 7.74
CA ARG A 59 1.68 6.23 8.41
C ARG A 59 2.57 6.94 7.40
N VAL A 60 1.96 7.40 6.33
CA VAL A 60 2.67 8.07 5.26
C VAL A 60 2.88 9.53 5.64
N GLY A 61 4.12 9.97 5.61
CA GLY A 61 4.44 11.37 5.88
C GLY A 61 4.36 12.20 4.62
N PRO A 62 4.51 13.52 4.75
CA PRO A 62 4.33 14.41 3.59
C PRO A 62 5.39 14.18 2.51
N GLU A 63 6.60 13.84 2.90
CA GLU A 63 7.65 13.61 1.91
C GLU A 63 7.35 12.37 1.08
N LEU A 64 6.91 11.30 1.74
CA LEU A 64 6.57 10.09 1.04
C LEU A 64 5.33 10.29 0.17
N GLU A 65 4.35 11.02 0.68
CA GLU A 65 3.16 11.28 -0.12
C GLU A 65 3.52 11.98 -1.43
N ALA A 66 4.36 13.00 -1.35
CA ALA A 66 4.77 13.73 -2.55
C ALA A 66 5.52 12.81 -3.51
N ARG A 67 6.38 11.94 -2.97
CA ARG A 67 7.14 11.04 -3.79
C ARG A 67 6.26 10.00 -4.47
N LEU A 68 5.26 9.51 -3.77
CA LEU A 68 4.33 8.55 -4.37
C LEU A 68 3.57 9.17 -5.54
N ARG A 69 3.20 10.43 -5.43
CA ARG A 69 2.49 11.08 -6.51
C ARG A 69 3.36 11.22 -7.74
N VAL A 70 4.65 11.45 -7.56
CA VAL A 70 5.56 11.59 -8.68
C VAL A 70 5.93 10.24 -9.28
N GLU A 71 6.28 9.29 -8.41
CA GLU A 71 6.77 7.99 -8.88
C GLU A 71 5.73 7.19 -9.61
N PHE A 72 4.49 7.29 -9.20
CA PHE A 72 3.43 6.47 -9.78
C PHE A 72 2.46 7.25 -10.63
N ALA A 73 2.82 8.49 -10.98
CA ALA A 73 1.97 9.27 -11.86
C ALA A 73 1.87 8.56 -13.20
N GLY A 74 0.67 8.37 -13.67
CA GLY A 74 0.45 7.72 -14.96
C GLY A 74 0.51 6.20 -14.94
N SER A 75 1.06 5.59 -13.88
CA SER A 75 1.14 4.14 -13.82
C SER A 75 0.20 3.55 -12.79
N ALA A 76 -0.26 4.35 -11.85
CA ALA A 76 -1.16 3.87 -10.80
C ALA A 76 -2.05 5.00 -10.34
N GLU A 77 -3.20 4.62 -9.81
CA GLU A 77 -4.12 5.57 -9.23
C GLU A 77 -3.82 5.67 -7.74
N LEU A 78 -3.70 6.88 -7.23
CA LEU A 78 -3.40 7.11 -5.82
C LEU A 78 -4.62 7.63 -5.10
N ASP A 79 -5.08 6.90 -4.09
CA ASP A 79 -6.15 7.34 -3.22
C ASP A 79 -5.51 7.73 -1.90
N TRP A 80 -5.45 9.04 -1.64
CA TRP A 80 -4.79 9.56 -0.44
C TRP A 80 -5.82 9.90 0.62
N ARG A 81 -5.60 9.42 1.81
CA ARG A 81 -6.51 9.64 2.94
C ARG A 81 -5.76 10.38 4.03
N PRO A 82 -5.82 11.72 4.02
CA PRO A 82 -5.01 12.50 4.98
C PRO A 82 -5.41 12.27 6.44
N GLY A 83 -6.67 12.02 6.71
CA GLY A 83 -7.10 11.84 8.08
C GLY A 83 -6.42 10.68 8.79
N CYS A 84 -6.06 9.64 8.08
CA CYS A 84 -5.34 8.52 8.67
C CYS A 84 -3.95 8.34 8.07
N ARG A 85 -3.53 9.26 7.24
CA ARG A 85 -2.23 9.22 6.58
C ARG A 85 -2.00 7.90 5.84
N CYS A 86 -3.03 7.44 5.14
CA CYS A 86 -2.95 6.21 4.38
C CYS A 86 -3.01 6.50 2.90
N ALA A 87 -2.28 5.73 2.15
CA ALA A 87 -2.27 5.82 0.69
C ALA A 87 -2.57 4.45 0.11
N VAL A 88 -3.45 4.41 -0.86
CA VAL A 88 -3.75 3.17 -1.58
C VAL A 88 -3.41 3.41 -3.04
N LEU A 89 -2.54 2.57 -3.58
CA LEU A 89 -2.17 2.63 -4.98
C LEU A 89 -2.80 1.45 -5.69
N ARG A 90 -3.38 1.70 -6.84
CA ARG A 90 -3.95 0.65 -7.68
C ARG A 90 -3.35 0.78 -9.06
N ALA A 91 -2.88 -0.33 -9.58
CA ALA A 91 -2.29 -0.31 -10.91
C ALA A 91 -3.35 0.07 -11.94
N ALA A 92 -2.94 0.79 -12.95
CA ALA A 92 -3.85 1.19 -14.01
C ALA A 92 -4.39 -0.08 -14.68
N GLY A 93 -5.68 -0.13 -14.86
CA GLY A 93 -6.31 -1.30 -15.46
C GLY A 93 -6.60 -2.43 -14.48
N ALA A 94 -6.13 -2.33 -13.25
CA ALA A 94 -6.48 -3.31 -12.27
C ALA A 94 -7.98 -3.19 -11.98
N ALA A 95 -8.64 -4.31 -11.96
CA ALA A 95 -10.04 -4.29 -11.66
C ALA A 95 -10.24 -3.68 -10.31
N ARG A 96 -11.14 -2.75 -10.23
CA ARG A 96 -11.57 -2.31 -8.99
C ARG A 96 -12.33 -3.40 -8.43
N SER A 97 -11.75 -4.22 -8.00
CA SER A 97 -12.28 -5.25 -7.64
C SER A 97 -13.17 -5.27 -6.73
N ARG A 98 -14.00 -5.81 -6.83
CA ARG A 98 -14.68 -6.38 -5.97
C ARG A 98 -14.84 -5.55 -4.92
N SER A 99 -15.60 -4.61 -5.02
CA SER A 99 -16.04 -3.86 -3.99
C SER A 99 -16.57 -4.78 -3.01
N HIS A 100 -15.89 -4.88 -1.98
CA HIS A 100 -16.35 -5.67 -0.89
C HIS A 100 -17.68 -5.20 -0.38
N SER A 101 -17.98 -3.96 -0.60
CA SER A 101 -19.25 -3.44 -0.15
C SER A 101 -20.41 -4.04 -0.93
N ALA A 102 -20.14 -4.69 -2.01
CA ALA A 102 -21.21 -5.28 -2.78
C ALA A 102 -21.49 -6.72 -2.39
N ASP A 103 -20.77 -7.25 -1.43
CA ASP A 103 -20.98 -8.64 -1.03
C ASP A 103 -21.78 -8.70 0.26
N PRO A 104 -23.08 -8.98 0.18
CA PRO A 104 -23.89 -9.00 1.39
C PRO A 104 -23.56 -10.14 2.35
N ALA A 105 -22.79 -11.10 1.93
CA ALA A 105 -22.43 -12.18 2.79
C ALA A 105 -21.33 -11.82 3.76
N ARG A 106 -20.68 -10.67 3.55
CA ARG A 106 -19.61 -10.26 4.45
C ARG A 106 -20.21 -9.53 5.62
N GLY A 107 -19.79 -9.85 6.79
CA GLY A 107 -20.33 -9.26 7.99
C GLY A 107 -20.03 -7.77 8.11
N ARG A 108 -20.46 -7.20 9.20
CA ARG A 108 -20.19 -5.81 9.52
C ARG A 108 -19.08 -5.76 10.53
N VAL A 109 -18.25 -4.73 10.41
CA VAL A 109 -17.15 -4.53 11.34
C VAL A 109 -17.33 -3.16 11.99
N GLY A 110 -17.35 -3.15 13.31
CA GLY A 110 -17.39 -1.91 14.05
C GLY A 110 -15.99 -1.57 14.52
N ILE A 111 -15.64 -0.31 14.47
CA ILE A 111 -14.33 0.16 14.93
C ILE A 111 -14.57 1.13 16.06
N ILE A 112 -13.93 0.86 17.20
CA ILE A 112 -14.04 1.70 18.36
C ILE A 112 -12.66 2.23 18.68
N THR A 113 -12.53 3.54 18.78
CA THR A 113 -11.28 4.14 19.20
C THR A 113 -11.47 4.77 20.55
N ALA A 114 -10.44 4.74 21.35
CA ALA A 114 -10.54 5.27 22.70
C ALA A 114 -9.23 5.94 23.05
N GLY A 115 -9.19 7.22 22.96
CA GLY A 115 -7.99 7.96 23.30
C GLY A 115 -7.46 8.71 22.11
N THR A 116 -6.71 9.76 22.40
CA THR A 116 -6.21 10.64 21.35
C THR A 116 -5.11 9.99 20.52
N SER A 117 -4.50 8.93 21.02
CA SER A 117 -3.44 8.27 20.25
C SER A 117 -4.01 7.53 19.06
N ASP A 118 -5.30 7.27 19.03
CA ASP A 118 -5.93 6.59 17.92
C ASP A 118 -6.35 7.53 16.81
N LEU A 119 -6.22 8.83 17.04
CA LEU A 119 -6.62 9.84 16.07
C LEU A 119 -5.41 10.56 15.55
N PRO A 120 -5.42 11.00 14.30
CA PRO A 120 -4.30 11.79 13.77
C PRO A 120 -4.25 13.13 14.47
N ALA A 121 -3.07 13.59 14.67
CA ALA A 121 -2.86 14.89 15.32
C ALA A 121 -3.32 16.02 14.43
#